data_caad40a195123a6a1bfbdd4c1258568b
#
_entry.id   caad40a195123a6a1bfbdd4c1258568b
#
_cell.length_a   1.000
_cell.length_b   1.000
_cell.length_c   1.000
_cell.angle_alpha   90.00
_cell.angle_beta   90.00
_cell.angle_gamma   90.00
#
_symmetry.space_group_name_H-M   'P 1'
#
loop_
_entity.id
_entity.type
_entity.pdbx_description
1 polymer ?
#
loop_
_entity_poly.entity_id
_entity_poly.type
_entity_poly.pdbx_seq_one_letter_code
_entity_poly.pdbx_strand_id
1 'polypeptide(L)'
;SKENCESEARKKIAASIGATPEEIYFTSGRADGHLKALKAVVKASKKARPHVIITTMEDPEVLDECSRLERKDAVVTYLDPITTGRVEVAMIENELKENTELISVTAANCQTGTSEPFTGIGTMTSEKGVIFHTDAAFAFGKMPINVERSHIDLLTADASYFGGPENAGFLYVRKSTGAGEYVSETALSEETLTVMSDMAESLAAKATTFMEEIRPVRNHMCERIFAEIEDVELNGHKDHHLTNHLNIRIKNVSAAVVQKALKEEGIEAGIGTNSNI
;
A
#
# COMPACT_ATOMS: atom_id res chain seq x y z
N SER A 1 -19.67 -0.37 -25.21
CA SER A 1 -18.70 0.66 -25.65
C SER A 1 -17.67 0.88 -24.55
N LYS A 2 -16.49 1.32 -24.88
CA LYS A 2 -15.40 1.56 -23.95
C LYS A 2 -15.82 2.48 -22.80
N GLU A 3 -16.52 3.57 -23.08
CA GLU A 3 -17.06 4.50 -22.07
C GLU A 3 -17.97 3.81 -21.04
N ASN A 4 -18.80 2.89 -21.48
CA ASN A 4 -19.67 2.12 -20.57
C ASN A 4 -18.84 1.17 -19.71
N CYS A 5 -17.80 0.53 -20.27
CA CYS A 5 -16.89 -0.34 -19.54
C CYS A 5 -16.10 0.44 -18.47
N GLU A 6 -15.57 1.61 -18.83
CA GLU A 6 -14.88 2.49 -17.87
C GLU A 6 -15.81 2.94 -16.73
N SER A 7 -17.05 3.34 -17.05
CA SER A 7 -18.05 3.73 -16.06
C SER A 7 -18.38 2.61 -15.09
N GLU A 8 -18.60 1.39 -15.57
CA GLU A 8 -18.87 0.22 -14.72
C GLU A 8 -17.65 -0.17 -13.88
N ALA A 9 -16.44 -0.13 -14.45
CA ALA A 9 -15.22 -0.40 -13.71
C ALA A 9 -15.02 0.58 -12.55
N ARG A 10 -15.23 1.88 -12.78
CA ARG A 10 -15.18 2.90 -11.71
C ARG A 10 -16.19 2.64 -10.61
N LYS A 11 -17.43 2.26 -10.94
CA LYS A 11 -18.47 1.94 -9.94
C LYS A 11 -18.05 0.78 -9.04
N LYS A 12 -17.58 -0.33 -9.63
CA LYS A 12 -17.14 -1.51 -8.88
C LYS A 12 -15.96 -1.21 -7.97
N ILE A 13 -14.94 -0.53 -8.51
CA ILE A 13 -13.76 -0.15 -7.74
C ILE A 13 -14.14 0.81 -6.61
N ALA A 14 -14.92 1.84 -6.89
CA ALA A 14 -15.37 2.79 -5.87
C ALA A 14 -16.15 2.10 -4.75
N ALA A 15 -17.09 1.23 -5.10
CA ALA A 15 -17.84 0.44 -4.13
C ALA A 15 -16.93 -0.44 -3.25
N SER A 16 -15.85 -0.99 -3.82
CA SER A 16 -14.92 -1.87 -3.10
C SER A 16 -14.15 -1.18 -1.97
N ILE A 17 -14.03 0.14 -2.01
CA ILE A 17 -13.29 0.93 -1.01
C ILE A 17 -14.14 1.99 -0.30
N GLY A 18 -15.43 2.09 -0.61
CA GLY A 18 -16.33 3.10 -0.03
C GLY A 18 -16.15 4.50 -0.60
N ALA A 19 -15.77 4.61 -1.88
CA ALA A 19 -15.60 5.87 -2.62
C ALA A 19 -16.76 6.11 -3.61
N THR A 20 -16.70 7.23 -4.34
CA THR A 20 -17.57 7.51 -5.49
C THR A 20 -16.82 7.27 -6.82
N PRO A 21 -17.53 6.92 -7.93
CA PRO A 21 -16.88 6.61 -9.20
C PRO A 21 -16.00 7.73 -9.75
N GLU A 22 -16.35 8.97 -9.50
CA GLU A 22 -15.63 10.17 -9.96
C GLU A 22 -14.28 10.38 -9.27
N GLU A 23 -14.04 9.66 -8.18
CA GLU A 23 -12.81 9.71 -7.40
C GLU A 23 -11.80 8.62 -7.82
N ILE A 24 -12.15 7.79 -8.80
CA ILE A 24 -11.30 6.70 -9.29
C ILE A 24 -10.59 7.09 -10.58
N TYR A 25 -9.29 6.89 -10.63
CA TYR A 25 -8.43 7.15 -11.78
C TYR A 25 -7.64 5.88 -12.13
N PHE A 26 -7.58 5.51 -13.41
CA PHE A 26 -6.83 4.34 -13.84
C PHE A 26 -5.33 4.63 -13.96
N THR A 27 -4.53 3.67 -13.57
CA THR A 27 -3.06 3.74 -13.56
C THR A 27 -2.46 2.49 -14.18
N SER A 28 -1.16 2.51 -14.48
CA SER A 28 -0.42 1.34 -14.93
C SER A 28 0.13 0.48 -13.78
N GLY A 29 -0.32 0.70 -12.55
CA GLY A 29 0.09 -0.06 -11.36
C GLY A 29 0.57 0.81 -10.22
N ARG A 30 1.23 0.18 -9.26
CA ARG A 30 1.62 0.73 -7.97
C ARG A 30 2.49 2.00 -8.08
N ALA A 31 3.63 1.89 -8.74
CA ALA A 31 4.56 3.03 -8.85
C ALA A 31 3.93 4.21 -9.57
N ASP A 32 3.26 3.98 -10.70
CA ASP A 32 2.57 5.03 -11.47
C ASP A 32 1.48 5.73 -10.63
N GLY A 33 0.66 4.95 -9.91
CA GLY A 33 -0.39 5.50 -9.04
C GLY A 33 0.19 6.36 -7.92
N HIS A 34 1.24 5.91 -7.25
CA HIS A 34 1.89 6.64 -6.18
C HIS A 34 2.55 7.93 -6.68
N LEU A 35 3.28 7.87 -7.81
CA LEU A 35 3.89 9.04 -8.44
C LEU A 35 2.83 10.08 -8.84
N LYS A 36 1.71 9.64 -9.40
CA LYS A 36 0.58 10.52 -9.73
C LYS A 36 -0.01 11.17 -8.49
N ALA A 37 -0.18 10.42 -7.41
CA ALA A 37 -0.68 10.94 -6.14
C ALA A 37 0.21 12.05 -5.58
N LEU A 38 1.52 11.81 -5.47
CA LEU A 38 2.50 12.79 -4.99
C LEU A 38 2.48 14.07 -5.82
N LYS A 39 2.61 13.94 -7.14
CA LYS A 39 2.65 15.07 -8.06
C LYS A 39 1.35 15.88 -8.04
N ALA A 40 0.22 15.20 -8.01
CA ALA A 40 -1.10 15.84 -8.00
C ALA A 40 -1.30 16.69 -6.74
N VAL A 41 -0.96 16.16 -5.57
CA VAL A 41 -1.10 16.89 -4.29
C VAL A 41 -0.15 18.07 -4.23
N VAL A 42 1.13 17.89 -4.59
CA VAL A 42 2.11 19.00 -4.60
C VAL A 42 1.67 20.11 -5.57
N LYS A 43 1.15 19.73 -6.74
CA LYS A 43 0.68 20.68 -7.76
C LYS A 43 -0.61 21.39 -7.37
N ALA A 44 -1.51 20.71 -6.67
CA ALA A 44 -2.76 21.30 -6.17
C ALA A 44 -2.55 22.22 -4.96
N SER A 45 -1.44 22.06 -4.26
CA SER A 45 -1.15 22.82 -3.04
C SER A 45 -1.06 24.32 -3.31
N LYS A 46 -1.63 25.11 -2.41
CA LYS A 46 -1.50 26.57 -2.41
C LYS A 46 -0.26 27.06 -1.67
N LYS A 47 0.48 26.17 -1.03
CA LYS A 47 1.74 26.47 -0.32
C LYS A 47 2.88 26.58 -1.31
N ALA A 48 3.76 27.53 -1.13
CA ALA A 48 4.86 27.77 -2.08
C ALA A 48 5.82 26.57 -2.21
N ARG A 49 6.07 25.89 -1.09
CA ARG A 49 6.82 24.63 -1.02
C ARG A 49 6.15 23.73 0.04
N PRO A 50 5.14 22.95 -0.35
CA PRO A 50 4.44 22.07 0.58
C PRO A 50 5.39 21.04 1.18
N HIS A 51 5.20 20.72 2.46
CA HIS A 51 5.96 19.68 3.12
C HIS A 51 5.26 18.34 2.95
N VAL A 52 6.03 17.32 2.55
CA VAL A 52 5.62 15.95 2.37
C VAL A 52 6.36 15.07 3.37
N ILE A 53 5.64 14.22 4.09
CA ILE A 53 6.22 13.16 4.92
C ILE A 53 6.00 11.84 4.19
N ILE A 54 7.08 11.08 3.98
CA ILE A 54 7.05 9.78 3.32
C ILE A 54 7.95 8.80 4.07
N THR A 55 7.67 7.51 4.00
CA THR A 55 8.53 6.50 4.63
C THR A 55 9.67 6.07 3.71
N THR A 56 10.79 5.64 4.30
CA THR A 56 11.92 5.07 3.54
C THR A 56 11.63 3.67 3.00
N MET A 57 10.47 3.10 3.33
CA MET A 57 10.01 1.78 2.86
C MET A 57 9.35 1.80 1.48
N GLU A 58 9.16 2.96 0.89
CA GLU A 58 8.47 3.11 -0.39
C GLU A 58 9.35 2.63 -1.56
N ASP A 59 8.73 2.45 -2.72
CA ASP A 59 9.46 2.05 -3.93
C ASP A 59 10.59 3.03 -4.27
N PRO A 60 11.74 2.53 -4.76
CA PRO A 60 12.86 3.38 -5.16
C PRO A 60 12.45 4.48 -6.16
N GLU A 61 11.57 4.19 -7.12
CA GLU A 61 11.06 5.17 -8.08
C GLU A 61 10.29 6.32 -7.40
N VAL A 62 9.55 5.99 -6.34
CA VAL A 62 8.80 6.97 -5.54
C VAL A 62 9.75 7.84 -4.74
N LEU A 63 10.76 7.25 -4.11
CA LEU A 63 11.80 7.99 -3.36
C LEU A 63 12.63 8.88 -4.29
N ASP A 64 12.96 8.43 -5.49
CA ASP A 64 13.63 9.22 -6.51
C ASP A 64 12.80 10.44 -6.94
N GLU A 65 11.48 10.27 -7.09
CA GLU A 65 10.60 11.38 -7.39
C GLU A 65 10.50 12.37 -6.23
N CYS A 66 10.43 11.90 -4.99
CA CYS A 66 10.50 12.77 -3.82
C CYS A 66 11.78 13.61 -3.83
N SER A 67 12.92 13.02 -4.15
CA SER A 67 14.18 13.73 -4.30
C SER A 67 14.17 14.77 -5.43
N ARG A 68 13.41 14.52 -6.51
CA ARG A 68 13.23 15.53 -7.58
C ARG A 68 12.34 16.68 -7.12
N LEU A 69 11.24 16.39 -6.42
CA LEU A 69 10.34 17.40 -5.86
C LEU A 69 11.06 18.30 -4.85
N GLU A 70 11.96 17.75 -4.03
CA GLU A 70 12.75 18.52 -3.06
C GLU A 70 13.58 19.63 -3.69
N ARG A 71 14.03 19.45 -4.92
CA ARG A 71 14.91 20.45 -5.58
C ARG A 71 14.22 21.77 -5.85
N LYS A 72 12.89 21.77 -6.05
CA LYS A 72 12.15 22.98 -6.45
C LYS A 72 10.78 23.13 -5.78
N ASP A 73 10.02 22.04 -5.69
CA ASP A 73 8.58 22.09 -5.56
C ASP A 73 8.08 21.76 -4.14
N ALA A 74 8.88 21.07 -3.33
CA ALA A 74 8.43 20.60 -2.01
C ALA A 74 9.56 20.61 -0.98
N VAL A 75 9.21 20.36 0.27
CA VAL A 75 10.11 19.94 1.36
C VAL A 75 9.75 18.52 1.71
N VAL A 76 10.71 17.62 1.83
CA VAL A 76 10.42 16.20 2.12
C VAL A 76 11.08 15.78 3.43
N THR A 77 10.31 15.07 4.28
CA THR A 77 10.85 14.33 5.42
C THR A 77 10.73 12.84 5.10
N TYR A 78 11.85 12.16 5.16
CA TYR A 78 11.92 10.71 5.01
C TYR A 78 11.91 10.07 6.40
N LEU A 79 10.87 9.32 6.70
CA LEU A 79 10.64 8.72 8.01
C LEU A 79 11.08 7.26 7.99
N ASP A 80 12.04 6.91 8.82
CA ASP A 80 12.44 5.53 9.01
C ASP A 80 11.45 4.79 9.92
N PRO A 81 11.05 3.56 9.57
CA PRO A 81 10.23 2.74 10.45
C PRO A 81 11.04 2.28 11.67
N ILE A 82 10.36 1.84 12.72
CA ILE A 82 10.99 1.10 13.80
C ILE A 82 11.50 -0.26 13.30
N THR A 83 12.29 -0.96 14.10
CA THR A 83 12.96 -2.22 13.72
C THR A 83 12.03 -3.33 13.21
N THR A 84 10.75 -3.26 13.50
CA THR A 84 9.72 -4.19 13.00
C THR A 84 9.13 -3.80 11.64
N GLY A 85 9.63 -2.72 11.03
CA GLY A 85 9.12 -2.18 9.77
C GLY A 85 7.80 -1.42 9.93
N ARG A 86 7.44 -0.98 11.15
CA ARG A 86 6.22 -0.22 11.44
C ARG A 86 6.51 1.25 11.69
N VAL A 87 5.60 2.10 11.28
CA VAL A 87 5.59 3.54 11.60
C VAL A 87 4.49 3.79 12.64
N GLU A 88 4.83 4.43 13.73
CA GLU A 88 3.85 4.82 14.74
C GLU A 88 3.27 6.21 14.45
N VAL A 89 1.99 6.42 14.76
CA VAL A 89 1.30 7.72 14.52
C VAL A 89 2.06 8.88 15.15
N ALA A 90 2.55 8.69 16.39
CA ALA A 90 3.32 9.72 17.09
C ALA A 90 4.63 10.11 16.39
N MET A 91 5.27 9.19 15.67
CA MET A 91 6.47 9.51 14.89
C MET A 91 6.16 10.49 13.77
N ILE A 92 5.04 10.26 13.07
CA ILE A 92 4.57 11.15 12.01
C ILE A 92 4.16 12.51 12.59
N GLU A 93 3.42 12.49 13.70
CA GLU A 93 2.93 13.71 14.35
C GLU A 93 4.08 14.63 14.81
N ASN A 94 5.20 14.06 15.27
CA ASN A 94 6.39 14.81 15.65
C ASN A 94 7.11 15.50 14.47
N GLU A 95 6.90 15.02 13.25
CA GLU A 95 7.50 15.60 12.02
C GLU A 95 6.59 16.64 11.35
N LEU A 96 5.38 16.87 11.86
CA LEU A 96 4.47 17.86 11.29
C LEU A 96 5.03 19.26 11.37
N LYS A 97 4.89 19.99 10.26
CA LYS A 97 5.26 21.41 10.10
C LYS A 97 4.02 22.20 9.69
N GLU A 98 4.07 23.52 9.85
CA GLU A 98 2.97 24.42 9.45
C GLU A 98 2.58 24.25 7.97
N ASN A 99 3.58 23.99 7.12
CA ASN A 99 3.38 23.77 5.69
C ASN A 99 3.21 22.28 5.31
N THR A 100 3.01 21.35 6.25
CA THR A 100 2.74 19.95 5.91
C THR A 100 1.44 19.85 5.11
N GLU A 101 1.53 19.23 3.93
CA GLU A 101 0.43 19.06 2.98
C GLU A 101 0.05 17.60 2.81
N LEU A 102 1.04 16.70 2.75
CA LEU A 102 0.86 15.30 2.44
C LEU A 102 1.64 14.41 3.39
N ILE A 103 0.98 13.36 3.85
CA ILE A 103 1.61 12.20 4.48
C ILE A 103 1.32 11.00 3.60
N SER A 104 2.38 10.28 3.21
CA SER A 104 2.29 9.08 2.37
C SER A 104 2.94 7.90 3.07
N VAL A 105 2.14 6.89 3.40
CA VAL A 105 2.59 5.68 4.11
C VAL A 105 1.93 4.47 3.48
N THR A 106 2.72 3.42 3.19
CA THR A 106 2.17 2.15 2.71
C THR A 106 1.20 1.54 3.73
N ALA A 107 0.16 0.84 3.28
CA ALA A 107 -0.77 0.15 4.18
C ALA A 107 -0.18 -1.13 4.76
N ALA A 108 0.67 -1.81 3.99
CA ALA A 108 1.41 -2.99 4.42
C ALA A 108 2.70 -3.17 3.61
N ASN A 109 3.77 -3.57 4.28
CA ASN A 109 5.05 -3.83 3.64
C ASN A 109 5.02 -5.17 2.91
N CYS A 110 5.43 -5.19 1.64
CA CYS A 110 5.39 -6.38 0.80
C CYS A 110 6.43 -7.45 1.17
N GLN A 111 7.49 -7.11 1.89
CA GLN A 111 8.52 -8.04 2.29
C GLN A 111 8.27 -8.65 3.65
N THR A 112 8.01 -7.83 4.65
CA THR A 112 7.81 -8.27 6.05
C THR A 112 6.36 -8.62 6.36
N GLY A 113 5.41 -8.14 5.55
CA GLY A 113 3.98 -8.25 5.81
C GLY A 113 3.50 -7.31 6.92
N THR A 114 4.36 -6.50 7.51
CA THR A 114 3.97 -5.54 8.56
C THR A 114 2.89 -4.60 8.03
N SER A 115 1.78 -4.50 8.77
CA SER A 115 0.70 -3.57 8.46
C SER A 115 0.85 -2.27 9.24
N GLU A 116 0.65 -1.16 8.55
CA GLU A 116 0.76 0.18 9.13
C GLU A 116 -0.55 0.62 9.80
N PRO A 117 -0.52 1.55 10.76
CA PRO A 117 -1.71 2.02 11.46
C PRO A 117 -2.48 3.06 10.62
N PHE A 118 -2.81 2.72 9.36
CA PHE A 118 -3.36 3.69 8.42
C PHE A 118 -4.68 4.35 8.89
N THR A 119 -5.52 3.65 9.65
CA THR A 119 -6.73 4.27 10.24
C THR A 119 -6.35 5.31 11.30
N GLY A 120 -5.36 5.01 12.15
CA GLY A 120 -4.85 5.98 13.13
C GLY A 120 -4.19 7.19 12.48
N ILE A 121 -3.40 6.95 11.43
CA ILE A 121 -2.78 8.02 10.64
C ILE A 121 -3.87 8.89 9.99
N GLY A 122 -4.86 8.29 9.33
CA GLY A 122 -5.96 9.01 8.70
C GLY A 122 -6.79 9.83 9.70
N THR A 123 -7.04 9.32 10.90
CA THR A 123 -7.71 10.08 11.96
C THR A 123 -6.88 11.32 12.34
N MET A 124 -5.60 11.13 12.62
CA MET A 124 -4.70 12.23 12.99
C MET A 124 -4.59 13.28 11.86
N THR A 125 -4.40 12.84 10.62
CA THR A 125 -4.29 13.76 9.48
C THR A 125 -5.58 14.54 9.22
N SER A 126 -6.73 13.90 9.38
CA SER A 126 -8.05 14.55 9.27
C SER A 126 -8.23 15.65 10.31
N GLU A 127 -7.82 15.41 11.56
CA GLU A 127 -7.86 16.40 12.63
C GLU A 127 -6.91 17.59 12.39
N LYS A 128 -5.78 17.34 11.76
CA LYS A 128 -4.75 18.35 11.45
C LYS A 128 -4.98 19.06 10.11
N GLY A 129 -5.94 18.63 9.30
CA GLY A 129 -6.18 19.18 7.97
C GLY A 129 -5.07 18.87 6.97
N VAL A 130 -4.41 17.73 7.11
CA VAL A 130 -3.33 17.26 6.23
C VAL A 130 -3.86 16.13 5.35
N ILE A 131 -3.47 16.10 4.09
CA ILE A 131 -3.86 15.05 3.13
C ILE A 131 -3.12 13.76 3.45
N PHE A 132 -3.85 12.64 3.45
CA PHE A 132 -3.29 11.31 3.68
C PHE A 132 -3.41 10.42 2.45
N HIS A 133 -2.27 9.98 1.94
CA HIS A 133 -2.15 8.93 0.92
C HIS A 133 -1.66 7.63 1.54
N THR A 134 -2.26 6.52 1.15
CA THR A 134 -1.73 5.19 1.46
C THR A 134 -1.55 4.37 0.19
N ASP A 135 -0.38 3.74 0.06
CA ASP A 135 -0.17 2.70 -0.92
C ASP A 135 -0.74 1.39 -0.37
N ALA A 136 -1.88 0.98 -0.90
CA ALA A 136 -2.59 -0.22 -0.50
C ALA A 136 -2.37 -1.40 -1.47
N ALA A 137 -1.44 -1.30 -2.42
CA ALA A 137 -1.24 -2.33 -3.44
C ALA A 137 -1.10 -3.71 -2.84
N PHE A 138 -0.31 -3.87 -1.79
CA PHE A 138 -0.09 -5.16 -1.13
C PHE A 138 -1.17 -5.56 -0.13
N ALA A 139 -1.91 -4.60 0.43
CA ALA A 139 -2.95 -4.82 1.43
C ALA A 139 -4.35 -5.06 0.83
N PHE A 140 -4.60 -4.49 -0.36
CA PHE A 140 -5.92 -4.55 -1.00
C PHE A 140 -6.39 -5.99 -1.22
N GLY A 141 -7.63 -6.27 -0.85
CA GLY A 141 -8.23 -7.61 -0.94
C GLY A 141 -7.77 -8.60 0.14
N LYS A 142 -6.75 -8.27 0.93
CA LYS A 142 -6.20 -9.11 2.01
C LYS A 142 -6.62 -8.64 3.40
N MET A 143 -7.05 -7.40 3.49
CA MET A 143 -7.66 -6.81 4.68
C MET A 143 -8.74 -5.80 4.25
N PRO A 144 -9.76 -5.55 5.10
CA PRO A 144 -10.77 -4.56 4.81
C PRO A 144 -10.19 -3.16 4.75
N ILE A 145 -10.50 -2.42 3.67
CA ILE A 145 -10.13 -1.02 3.51
C ILE A 145 -11.39 -0.23 3.14
N ASN A 146 -11.64 0.85 3.86
CA ASN A 146 -12.71 1.79 3.55
C ASN A 146 -12.17 3.21 3.73
N VAL A 147 -12.14 3.96 2.64
CA VAL A 147 -11.48 5.28 2.60
C VAL A 147 -12.19 6.32 3.47
N GLU A 148 -13.50 6.22 3.65
CA GLU A 148 -14.24 7.13 4.52
C GLU A 148 -13.96 6.84 6.01
N ARG A 149 -14.09 5.58 6.41
CA ARG A 149 -13.87 5.16 7.81
C ARG A 149 -12.44 5.36 8.28
N SER A 150 -11.49 5.21 7.38
CA SER A 150 -10.05 5.37 7.67
C SER A 150 -9.50 6.75 7.34
N HIS A 151 -10.36 7.69 6.94
CA HIS A 151 -9.98 9.06 6.56
C HIS A 151 -8.82 9.11 5.56
N ILE A 152 -8.84 8.19 4.57
CA ILE A 152 -7.85 8.16 3.50
C ILE A 152 -8.29 9.14 2.41
N ASP A 153 -7.40 10.02 1.98
CA ASP A 153 -7.68 11.01 0.93
C ASP A 153 -7.23 10.55 -0.44
N LEU A 154 -6.12 9.78 -0.51
CA LEU A 154 -5.65 9.12 -1.72
C LEU A 154 -5.26 7.68 -1.40
N LEU A 155 -5.54 6.77 -2.34
CA LEU A 155 -5.17 5.36 -2.21
C LEU A 155 -4.70 4.82 -3.55
N THR A 156 -3.53 4.19 -3.54
CA THR A 156 -2.98 3.46 -4.71
C THR A 156 -3.23 1.97 -4.56
N ALA A 157 -3.68 1.33 -5.64
CA ALA A 157 -3.78 -0.12 -5.73
C ALA A 157 -3.22 -0.61 -7.07
N ASP A 158 -2.77 -1.86 -7.10
CA ASP A 158 -2.17 -2.52 -8.26
C ASP A 158 -2.80 -3.88 -8.47
N ALA A 159 -3.35 -4.11 -9.65
CA ALA A 159 -4.11 -5.31 -9.97
C ALA A 159 -3.27 -6.60 -9.88
N SER A 160 -1.99 -6.55 -10.21
CA SER A 160 -1.09 -7.71 -10.14
C SER A 160 -0.96 -8.28 -8.71
N TYR A 161 -1.06 -7.43 -7.68
CA TYR A 161 -0.97 -7.87 -6.28
C TYR A 161 -2.25 -8.51 -5.74
N PHE A 162 -3.36 -8.39 -6.46
CA PHE A 162 -4.61 -9.06 -6.10
C PHE A 162 -5.13 -10.02 -7.18
N GLY A 163 -4.23 -10.55 -8.02
CA GLY A 163 -4.53 -11.58 -9.01
C GLY A 163 -5.16 -11.06 -10.30
N GLY A 164 -5.16 -9.76 -10.50
CA GLY A 164 -5.61 -9.10 -11.72
C GLY A 164 -4.50 -8.95 -12.77
N PRO A 165 -4.76 -8.17 -13.84
CA PRO A 165 -3.81 -7.95 -14.92
C PRO A 165 -2.56 -7.20 -14.47
N GLU A 166 -1.41 -7.52 -15.07
CA GLU A 166 -0.20 -6.71 -14.96
C GLU A 166 -0.37 -5.35 -15.65
N ASN A 167 0.41 -4.37 -15.24
CA ASN A 167 0.39 -3.01 -15.76
C ASN A 167 -1.00 -2.33 -15.68
N ALA A 168 -1.75 -2.65 -14.67
CA ALA A 168 -3.05 -2.08 -14.38
C ALA A 168 -3.20 -1.81 -12.88
N GLY A 169 -3.84 -0.70 -12.55
CA GLY A 169 -4.13 -0.32 -11.20
C GLY A 169 -5.12 0.83 -11.15
N PHE A 170 -5.40 1.30 -9.96
CA PHE A 170 -6.20 2.49 -9.76
C PHE A 170 -5.64 3.38 -8.66
N LEU A 171 -5.94 4.66 -8.80
CA LEU A 171 -5.71 5.69 -7.80
C LEU A 171 -7.06 6.26 -7.38
N TYR A 172 -7.38 6.17 -6.11
CA TYR A 172 -8.47 6.93 -5.51
C TYR A 172 -7.96 8.31 -5.10
N VAL A 173 -8.69 9.35 -5.41
CA VAL A 173 -8.42 10.73 -4.98
C VAL A 173 -9.70 11.36 -4.48
N ARG A 174 -9.76 11.65 -3.18
CA ARG A 174 -10.92 12.34 -2.56
C ARG A 174 -11.14 13.68 -3.25
N LYS A 175 -12.36 13.90 -3.72
CA LYS A 175 -12.75 15.08 -4.50
C LYS A 175 -12.42 16.40 -3.79
N SER A 176 -12.61 16.46 -2.48
CA SER A 176 -12.36 17.67 -1.68
C SER A 176 -10.89 18.11 -1.63
N THR A 177 -9.95 17.25 -1.98
CA THR A 177 -8.51 17.60 -2.03
C THR A 177 -8.17 18.52 -3.21
N GLY A 178 -8.98 18.54 -4.27
CA GLY A 178 -8.68 19.23 -5.52
C GLY A 178 -7.54 18.60 -6.34
N ALA A 179 -6.88 17.57 -5.80
CA ALA A 179 -5.74 16.94 -6.48
C ALA A 179 -6.14 16.18 -7.74
N GLY A 180 -7.39 15.71 -7.81
CA GLY A 180 -7.91 14.98 -8.98
C GLY A 180 -7.77 15.73 -10.32
N GLU A 181 -7.85 17.05 -10.30
CA GLU A 181 -7.67 17.90 -11.50
C GLU A 181 -6.27 17.78 -12.13
N TYR A 182 -5.31 17.29 -11.37
CA TYR A 182 -3.90 17.13 -11.79
C TYR A 182 -3.50 15.69 -12.09
N VAL A 183 -4.45 14.76 -12.03
CA VAL A 183 -4.19 13.34 -12.33
C VAL A 183 -4.42 13.07 -13.82
N SER A 184 -3.38 12.61 -14.51
CA SER A 184 -3.51 12.07 -15.87
C SER A 184 -3.73 10.57 -15.81
N GLU A 185 -4.83 10.08 -16.40
CA GLU A 185 -5.15 8.66 -16.38
C GLU A 185 -4.34 7.86 -17.39
N THR A 186 -4.13 6.59 -17.07
CA THR A 186 -3.61 5.60 -18.01
C THR A 186 -4.78 4.96 -18.76
N ALA A 187 -4.70 4.94 -20.07
CA ALA A 187 -5.70 4.26 -20.90
C ALA A 187 -5.51 2.74 -20.79
N LEU A 188 -6.54 2.04 -20.30
CA LEU A 188 -6.58 0.58 -20.20
C LEU A 188 -7.54 -0.02 -21.24
N SER A 189 -7.33 -1.30 -21.59
CA SER A 189 -8.25 -2.02 -22.48
C SER A 189 -9.57 -2.37 -21.77
N GLU A 190 -10.64 -2.61 -22.52
CA GLU A 190 -11.93 -3.03 -21.94
C GLU A 190 -11.79 -4.36 -21.14
N GLU A 191 -10.98 -5.29 -21.65
CA GLU A 191 -10.69 -6.54 -20.97
C GLU A 191 -9.96 -6.32 -19.63
N THR A 192 -8.91 -5.50 -19.63
CA THR A 192 -8.15 -5.13 -18.42
C THR A 192 -9.04 -4.48 -17.37
N LEU A 193 -9.88 -3.52 -17.79
CA LEU A 193 -10.82 -2.84 -16.91
C LEU A 193 -11.83 -3.79 -16.30
N THR A 194 -12.38 -4.70 -17.09
CA THR A 194 -13.36 -5.69 -16.63
C THR A 194 -12.74 -6.61 -15.60
N VAL A 195 -11.60 -7.25 -15.94
CA VAL A 195 -10.95 -8.20 -15.02
C VAL A 195 -10.52 -7.51 -13.73
N MET A 196 -9.86 -6.35 -13.81
CA MET A 196 -9.42 -5.62 -12.62
C MET A 196 -10.58 -5.23 -11.72
N SER A 197 -11.67 -4.70 -12.28
CA SER A 197 -12.80 -4.24 -11.46
C SER A 197 -13.61 -5.38 -10.86
N ASP A 198 -13.80 -6.50 -11.56
CA ASP A 198 -14.45 -7.69 -11.05
C ASP A 198 -13.63 -8.32 -9.91
N MET A 199 -12.32 -8.39 -10.07
CA MET A 199 -11.42 -8.88 -9.01
C MET A 199 -11.45 -7.96 -7.79
N ALA A 200 -11.39 -6.63 -7.98
CA ALA A 200 -11.44 -5.66 -6.90
C ALA A 200 -12.73 -5.80 -6.08
N GLU A 201 -13.88 -5.85 -6.74
CA GLU A 201 -15.19 -6.04 -6.10
C GLU A 201 -15.26 -7.35 -5.32
N SER A 202 -14.88 -8.45 -5.96
CA SER A 202 -14.93 -9.80 -5.37
C SER A 202 -14.04 -9.92 -4.14
N LEU A 203 -12.80 -9.42 -4.20
CA LEU A 203 -11.83 -9.56 -3.12
C LEU A 203 -12.14 -8.63 -1.95
N ALA A 204 -12.55 -7.40 -2.21
CA ALA A 204 -12.97 -6.48 -1.15
C ALA A 204 -14.15 -7.04 -0.36
N ALA A 205 -15.12 -7.65 -1.03
CA ALA A 205 -16.26 -8.28 -0.37
C ALA A 205 -15.88 -9.47 0.53
N LYS A 206 -14.75 -10.13 0.24
CA LYS A 206 -14.27 -11.32 0.97
C LYS A 206 -13.11 -11.02 1.93
N ALA A 207 -12.59 -9.79 1.97
CA ALA A 207 -11.37 -9.49 2.71
C ALA A 207 -11.45 -9.84 4.21
N THR A 208 -12.57 -9.58 4.87
CA THR A 208 -12.77 -9.94 6.29
C THR A 208 -12.79 -11.47 6.48
N THR A 209 -13.57 -12.20 5.68
CA THR A 209 -13.64 -13.68 5.73
C THR A 209 -12.26 -14.28 5.45
N PHE A 210 -11.55 -13.78 4.44
CA PHE A 210 -10.19 -14.20 4.14
C PHE A 210 -9.25 -14.05 5.35
N MET A 211 -9.29 -12.91 6.02
CA MET A 211 -8.50 -12.70 7.24
C MET A 211 -8.83 -13.69 8.34
N GLU A 212 -10.11 -13.94 8.58
CA GLU A 212 -10.59 -14.82 9.64
C GLU A 212 -10.22 -16.29 9.38
N GLU A 213 -10.28 -16.73 8.14
CA GLU A 213 -9.94 -18.10 7.73
C GLU A 213 -8.43 -18.35 7.70
N ILE A 214 -7.63 -17.39 7.22
CA ILE A 214 -6.18 -17.58 7.05
C ILE A 214 -5.41 -17.36 8.34
N ARG A 215 -5.86 -16.47 9.21
CA ARG A 215 -5.16 -16.13 10.47
C ARG A 215 -4.84 -17.36 11.34
N PRO A 216 -5.77 -18.29 11.62
CA PRO A 216 -5.46 -19.47 12.42
C PRO A 216 -4.40 -20.37 11.77
N VAL A 217 -4.47 -20.55 10.45
CA VAL A 217 -3.52 -21.37 9.69
C VAL A 217 -2.10 -20.77 9.75
N ARG A 218 -1.99 -19.49 9.48
CA ARG A 218 -0.71 -18.76 9.57
C ARG A 218 -0.14 -18.79 11.00
N ASN A 219 -0.96 -18.57 12.00
CA ASN A 219 -0.52 -18.58 13.39
C ASN A 219 -0.05 -19.97 13.82
N HIS A 220 -0.79 -21.02 13.47
CA HIS A 220 -0.38 -22.39 13.73
C HIS A 220 0.96 -22.74 13.06
N MET A 221 1.14 -22.35 11.79
CA MET A 221 2.42 -22.55 11.08
C MET A 221 3.55 -21.80 11.81
N CYS A 222 3.31 -20.56 12.21
CA CYS A 222 4.28 -19.73 12.92
C CYS A 222 4.68 -20.38 14.27
N GLU A 223 3.70 -20.78 15.07
CA GLU A 223 3.92 -21.45 16.37
C GLU A 223 4.76 -22.73 16.22
N ARG A 224 4.47 -23.56 15.23
CA ARG A 224 5.23 -24.78 14.96
C ARG A 224 6.66 -24.49 14.53
N ILE A 225 6.86 -23.55 13.61
CA ILE A 225 8.20 -23.16 13.14
C ILE A 225 9.05 -22.71 14.32
N PHE A 226 8.52 -21.84 15.18
CA PHE A 226 9.27 -21.32 16.33
C PHE A 226 9.47 -22.35 17.46
N ALA A 227 8.63 -23.36 17.55
CA ALA A 227 8.77 -24.46 18.53
C ALA A 227 9.71 -25.57 18.05
N GLU A 228 9.76 -25.85 16.76
CA GLU A 228 10.44 -27.03 16.21
C GLU A 228 11.79 -26.71 15.54
N ILE A 229 12.05 -25.44 15.18
CA ILE A 229 13.27 -25.03 14.52
C ILE A 229 14.04 -24.07 15.44
N GLU A 230 15.30 -24.40 15.73
CA GLU A 230 16.18 -23.54 16.53
C GLU A 230 16.64 -22.33 15.71
N ASP A 231 16.99 -21.25 16.41
CA ASP A 231 17.57 -20.02 15.83
C ASP A 231 16.71 -19.35 14.74
N VAL A 232 15.38 -19.38 14.88
CA VAL A 232 14.44 -18.68 13.99
C VAL A 232 14.10 -17.31 14.55
N GLU A 233 14.11 -16.31 13.70
CA GLU A 233 13.66 -14.95 13.99
C GLU A 233 12.51 -14.54 13.04
N LEU A 234 11.54 -13.80 13.56
CA LEU A 234 10.49 -13.18 12.75
C LEU A 234 11.02 -11.87 12.16
N ASN A 235 10.89 -11.71 10.84
CA ASN A 235 11.04 -10.41 10.21
C ASN A 235 9.67 -9.74 10.13
N GLY A 236 9.57 -8.51 10.64
CA GLY A 236 8.33 -7.76 10.70
C GLY A 236 7.72 -7.70 12.10
N HIS A 237 6.49 -7.20 12.17
CA HIS A 237 5.79 -6.98 13.43
C HIS A 237 5.02 -8.24 13.87
N LYS A 238 5.14 -8.60 15.14
CA LYS A 238 4.51 -9.81 15.70
C LYS A 238 2.98 -9.78 15.61
N ASP A 239 2.38 -8.65 15.94
CA ASP A 239 0.93 -8.52 16.08
C ASP A 239 0.27 -7.75 14.92
N HIS A 240 1.02 -6.85 14.28
CA HIS A 240 0.52 -6.01 13.19
C HIS A 240 1.11 -6.47 11.85
N HIS A 241 0.42 -7.41 11.20
CA HIS A 241 0.84 -7.99 9.94
C HIS A 241 -0.36 -8.46 9.12
N LEU A 242 -0.16 -8.64 7.81
CA LEU A 242 -1.12 -9.32 6.96
C LEU A 242 -1.24 -10.79 7.38
N THR A 243 -2.46 -11.32 7.40
CA THR A 243 -2.74 -12.68 7.88
C THR A 243 -2.22 -13.79 6.97
N ASN A 244 -1.94 -13.48 5.71
CA ASN A 244 -1.41 -14.41 4.71
C ASN A 244 0.11 -14.28 4.49
N HIS A 245 0.81 -13.57 5.36
CA HIS A 245 2.24 -13.31 5.21
C HIS A 245 3.02 -13.80 6.42
N LEU A 246 4.16 -14.45 6.17
CA LEU A 246 5.13 -14.86 7.17
C LEU A 246 6.52 -14.73 6.57
N ASN A 247 7.35 -13.86 7.15
CA ASN A 247 8.75 -13.71 6.79
C ASN A 247 9.60 -14.10 8.00
N ILE A 248 10.47 -15.08 7.83
CA ILE A 248 11.36 -15.58 8.88
C ILE A 248 12.80 -15.59 8.42
N ARG A 249 13.70 -15.49 9.37
CA ARG A 249 15.14 -15.68 9.21
C ARG A 249 15.57 -16.87 10.05
N ILE A 250 16.31 -17.79 9.46
CA ILE A 250 16.97 -18.88 10.17
C ILE A 250 18.46 -18.50 10.25
N LYS A 251 19.01 -18.38 11.46
CA LYS A 251 20.41 -17.99 11.64
C LYS A 251 21.36 -19.04 11.02
N ASN A 252 22.45 -18.55 10.49
CA ASN A 252 23.53 -19.38 9.91
C ASN A 252 23.12 -20.24 8.70
N VAL A 253 21.92 -20.00 8.14
CA VAL A 253 21.47 -20.69 6.92
C VAL A 253 21.10 -19.65 5.86
N SER A 254 21.60 -19.86 4.64
CA SER A 254 21.23 -18.99 3.50
C SER A 254 19.77 -19.23 3.08
N ALA A 255 19.04 -18.15 2.83
CA ALA A 255 17.66 -18.23 2.33
C ALA A 255 17.56 -19.04 1.03
N ALA A 256 18.56 -18.96 0.14
CA ALA A 256 18.61 -19.74 -1.10
C ALA A 256 18.72 -21.25 -0.86
N VAL A 257 19.43 -21.67 0.18
CA VAL A 257 19.55 -23.09 0.57
C VAL A 257 18.19 -23.59 1.10
N VAL A 258 17.54 -22.83 1.95
CA VAL A 258 16.21 -23.17 2.48
C VAL A 258 15.18 -23.23 1.36
N GLN A 259 15.16 -22.23 0.47
CA GLN A 259 14.25 -22.19 -0.68
C GLN A 259 14.43 -23.42 -1.57
N LYS A 260 15.68 -23.80 -1.86
CA LYS A 260 15.97 -24.98 -2.68
C LYS A 260 15.43 -26.26 -2.04
N ALA A 261 15.68 -26.47 -0.75
CA ALA A 261 15.22 -27.63 -0.01
C ALA A 261 13.66 -27.69 0.03
N LEU A 262 13.00 -26.56 0.27
CA LEU A 262 11.55 -26.49 0.24
C LEU A 262 10.97 -26.82 -1.14
N LYS A 263 11.63 -26.35 -2.20
CA LYS A 263 11.22 -26.64 -3.58
C LYS A 263 11.31 -28.13 -3.92
N GLU A 264 12.32 -28.83 -3.40
CA GLU A 264 12.47 -30.29 -3.56
C GLU A 264 11.32 -31.05 -2.87
N GLU A 265 10.73 -30.48 -1.82
CA GLU A 265 9.55 -30.99 -1.13
C GLU A 265 8.21 -30.46 -1.72
N GLY A 266 8.25 -29.76 -2.85
CA GLY A 266 7.07 -29.22 -3.52
C GLY A 266 6.49 -27.94 -2.86
N ILE A 267 7.26 -27.28 -2.01
CA ILE A 267 6.87 -26.04 -1.34
C ILE A 267 7.56 -24.84 -2.01
N GLU A 268 6.75 -23.93 -2.53
CA GLU A 268 7.26 -22.66 -3.06
C GLU A 268 7.41 -21.61 -1.94
N ALA A 269 8.60 -21.04 -1.83
CA ALA A 269 8.88 -19.96 -0.89
C ALA A 269 9.70 -18.87 -1.59
N GLY A 270 9.39 -17.60 -1.29
CA GLY A 270 10.21 -16.46 -1.71
C GLY A 270 11.47 -16.33 -0.84
N ILE A 271 12.53 -15.78 -1.40
CA ILE A 271 13.65 -15.23 -0.64
C ILE A 271 13.48 -13.72 -0.59
N GLY A 272 13.74 -13.11 0.56
CA GLY A 272 13.71 -11.65 0.68
C GLY A 272 14.63 -11.00 -0.35
N THR A 273 14.26 -9.81 -0.82
CA THR A 273 15.17 -9.02 -1.66
C THR A 273 16.25 -8.39 -0.78
N ASN A 274 17.46 -8.22 -1.32
CA ASN A 274 18.60 -7.60 -0.62
C ASN A 274 18.47 -6.07 -0.47
N SER A 275 17.28 -5.51 -0.63
CA SER A 275 17.04 -4.12 -0.27
C SER A 275 17.10 -4.03 1.25
N ASN A 276 18.08 -3.32 1.73
CA ASN A 276 18.33 -3.07 3.15
C ASN A 276 17.03 -2.65 3.84
N ILE A 277 16.55 -3.50 4.73
CA ILE A 277 15.62 -3.14 5.79
C ILE A 277 16.46 -2.75 6.98
#